data_fd4ba88789e669ed783e8e23dd49398f
#
_entry.id   fd4ba88789e669ed783e8e23dd49398f
#
_cell.length_a   1.000
_cell.length_b   1.000
_cell.length_c   1.000
_cell.angle_alpha   90.00
_cell.angle_beta   90.00
_cell.angle_gamma   90.00
#
_symmetry.space_group_name_H-M   'P 1'
#
loop_
_entity.id
_entity.type
_entity.pdbx_description
1 polymer ?
#
loop_
_entity_poly.entity_id
_entity_poly.type
_entity_poly.pdbx_seq_one_letter_code
_entity_poly.pdbx_strand_id
1 'polypeptide(L)'
;MGKRLGLAESAKRTPIYVEIPIRATMERVWELSQNPELHPRWDLRFSRIIPTDQDANGQLRFRYEFLLPLHTIKGTGTSLGHRHRSDGQATSVLKFDTADVLSPIGAGAGYWRYVPTADGLRFITGYNYQPGMGFLGQALDARLIRPALGWATAISFDRLRLWAESDLEPQDSRNLWFLDAGARAIGMVGAASLLRRVFSQRTTTGAKAGMTALGMSVALATWALPTHSSVPRAGRCLRTAPDARSARAPSALADLKAPRQHDGEGGEAVATRAENQTAASITSEPAGKY
;
A
#
# COMPACT_ATOMS: atom_id res chain seq x y z
N MET A 1 9.24 24.79 -20.87
CA MET A 1 9.78 25.22 -19.57
C MET A 1 9.08 24.59 -18.37
N GLY A 2 7.89 23.97 -18.49
CA GLY A 2 7.13 23.33 -17.39
C GLY A 2 7.60 21.96 -16.91
N LYS A 3 8.36 21.18 -17.71
CA LYS A 3 8.77 19.80 -17.37
C LYS A 3 9.88 19.68 -16.31
N ARG A 4 10.67 20.73 -16.04
CA ARG A 4 11.75 20.68 -15.03
C ARG A 4 11.30 20.97 -13.60
N LEU A 5 10.16 21.65 -13.41
CA LEU A 5 9.61 21.96 -12.09
C LEU A 5 9.05 20.73 -11.37
N GLY A 6 8.37 19.82 -12.08
CA GLY A 6 7.75 18.64 -11.45
C GLY A 6 8.75 17.61 -10.89
N LEU A 7 9.93 17.47 -11.48
CA LEU A 7 10.97 16.52 -11.03
C LEU A 7 11.71 16.99 -9.78
N ALA A 8 11.90 18.31 -9.62
CA ALA A 8 12.55 18.88 -8.45
C ALA A 8 11.62 18.90 -7.22
N GLU A 9 10.31 18.96 -7.44
CA GLU A 9 9.30 19.01 -6.39
C GLU A 9 9.00 17.63 -5.78
N SER A 10 9.08 16.56 -6.57
CA SER A 10 8.95 15.18 -6.07
C SER A 10 10.10 14.79 -5.12
N ALA A 11 11.29 15.32 -5.33
CA ALA A 11 12.44 15.10 -4.45
C ALA A 11 12.32 15.78 -3.07
N LYS A 12 11.40 16.75 -2.91
CA LYS A 12 11.16 17.49 -1.65
C LYS A 12 10.07 16.87 -0.77
N ARG A 13 9.31 15.87 -1.25
CA ARG A 13 8.21 15.29 -0.48
C ARG A 13 8.73 14.22 0.47
N THR A 14 8.36 14.31 1.74
CA THR A 14 8.73 13.33 2.76
C THR A 14 8.20 11.95 2.38
N PRO A 15 9.05 10.90 2.31
CA PRO A 15 8.61 9.54 2.06
C PRO A 15 7.56 9.09 3.10
N ILE A 16 6.64 8.22 2.67
CA ILE A 16 5.77 7.53 3.61
C ILE A 16 6.64 6.51 4.36
N TYR A 17 6.57 6.54 5.67
CA TYR A 17 7.26 5.62 6.57
C TYR A 17 6.23 4.90 7.44
N VAL A 18 6.36 3.58 7.55
CA VAL A 18 5.58 2.77 8.50
C VAL A 18 6.47 1.69 9.08
N GLU A 19 6.36 1.49 10.39
CA GLU A 19 7.10 0.47 11.13
C GLU A 19 6.20 -0.18 12.17
N ILE A 20 6.34 -1.51 12.34
CA ILE A 20 5.67 -2.27 13.40
C ILE A 20 6.61 -3.36 13.96
N PRO A 21 6.67 -3.56 15.28
CA PRO A 21 7.27 -4.76 15.86
C PRO A 21 6.36 -5.97 15.65
N ILE A 22 6.94 -7.12 15.27
CA ILE A 22 6.24 -8.39 15.05
C ILE A 22 6.97 -9.48 15.84
N ARG A 23 6.25 -10.16 16.73
CA ARG A 23 6.77 -11.28 17.54
C ARG A 23 6.61 -12.60 16.80
N ALA A 24 7.33 -12.71 15.69
CA ALA A 24 7.39 -13.90 14.85
C ALA A 24 8.80 -14.03 14.27
N THR A 25 9.11 -15.21 13.70
CA THR A 25 10.41 -15.44 13.08
C THR A 25 10.58 -14.65 11.77
N MET A 26 11.82 -14.41 11.39
CA MET A 26 12.17 -13.75 10.13
C MET A 26 11.56 -14.50 8.95
N GLU A 27 11.68 -15.83 8.94
CA GLU A 27 11.22 -16.72 7.87
C GLU A 27 9.71 -16.61 7.68
N ARG A 28 8.94 -16.57 8.80
CA ARG A 28 7.48 -16.44 8.75
C ARG A 28 7.06 -15.10 8.15
N VAL A 29 7.63 -14.01 8.63
CA VAL A 29 7.27 -12.66 8.10
C VAL A 29 7.76 -12.50 6.66
N TRP A 30 8.92 -13.06 6.32
CA TRP A 30 9.45 -13.07 4.97
C TRP A 30 8.52 -13.81 4.01
N GLU A 31 8.11 -15.03 4.36
CA GLU A 31 7.17 -15.83 3.58
C GLU A 31 5.87 -15.06 3.31
N LEU A 32 5.23 -14.55 4.37
CA LEU A 32 3.95 -13.84 4.28
C LEU A 32 4.04 -12.55 3.45
N SER A 33 5.20 -11.90 3.43
CA SER A 33 5.38 -10.62 2.76
C SER A 33 5.96 -10.72 1.34
N GLN A 34 6.79 -11.72 1.06
CA GLN A 34 7.46 -11.87 -0.24
C GLN A 34 6.73 -12.83 -1.19
N ASN A 35 5.88 -13.72 -0.67
CA ASN A 35 5.08 -14.61 -1.50
C ASN A 35 3.96 -13.82 -2.21
N PRO A 36 3.91 -13.81 -3.56
CA PRO A 36 2.93 -13.03 -4.32
C PRO A 36 1.48 -13.49 -4.14
N GLU A 37 1.25 -14.72 -3.68
CA GLU A 37 -0.09 -15.22 -3.36
C GLU A 37 -0.56 -14.81 -1.97
N LEU A 38 0.37 -14.66 -1.01
CA LEU A 38 0.06 -14.31 0.38
C LEU A 38 0.01 -12.80 0.60
N HIS A 39 0.89 -12.05 -0.07
CA HIS A 39 1.00 -10.61 0.10
C HIS A 39 -0.34 -9.85 -0.10
N PRO A 40 -1.14 -10.08 -1.14
CA PRO A 40 -2.41 -9.37 -1.32
C PRO A 40 -3.46 -9.69 -0.25
N ARG A 41 -3.30 -10.76 0.52
CA ARG A 41 -4.25 -11.15 1.56
C ARG A 41 -4.24 -10.19 2.74
N TRP A 42 -3.09 -9.62 3.07
CA TRP A 42 -2.94 -8.69 4.20
C TRP A 42 -2.76 -7.24 3.78
N ASP A 43 -2.23 -6.96 2.59
CA ASP A 43 -1.93 -5.60 2.14
C ASP A 43 -3.11 -4.99 1.37
N LEU A 44 -3.75 -4.00 1.98
CA LEU A 44 -4.92 -3.32 1.42
C LEU A 44 -4.65 -2.57 0.10
N ARG A 45 -3.38 -2.38 -0.25
CA ARG A 45 -2.97 -1.66 -1.46
C ARG A 45 -2.95 -2.55 -2.70
N PHE A 46 -3.10 -3.87 -2.52
CA PHE A 46 -3.04 -4.84 -3.61
C PHE A 46 -4.22 -5.81 -3.50
N SER A 47 -4.89 -6.03 -4.62
CA SER A 47 -5.89 -7.09 -4.75
C SER A 47 -5.30 -8.36 -5.36
N ARG A 48 -4.25 -8.19 -6.19
CA ARG A 48 -3.52 -9.29 -6.83
C ARG A 48 -2.11 -8.87 -7.18
N ILE A 49 -1.17 -9.80 -7.08
CA ILE A 49 0.21 -9.68 -7.56
C ILE A 49 0.49 -10.89 -8.45
N ILE A 50 0.90 -10.65 -9.68
CA ILE A 50 1.10 -11.67 -10.71
C ILE A 50 2.56 -11.56 -11.17
N PRO A 51 3.43 -12.52 -10.79
CA PRO A 51 4.77 -12.61 -11.38
C PRO A 51 4.67 -12.75 -12.90
N THR A 52 5.53 -12.06 -13.64
CA THR A 52 5.52 -12.12 -15.12
C THR A 52 6.79 -12.76 -15.65
N ASP A 53 7.89 -12.03 -15.64
CA ASP A 53 9.16 -12.42 -16.25
C ASP A 53 10.33 -11.89 -15.42
N GLN A 54 11.54 -12.15 -15.88
CA GLN A 54 12.75 -11.50 -15.41
C GLN A 54 13.22 -10.51 -16.49
N ASP A 55 13.72 -9.36 -16.05
CA ASP A 55 14.36 -8.44 -16.98
C ASP A 55 15.76 -8.95 -17.41
N ALA A 56 16.40 -8.21 -18.32
CA ALA A 56 17.73 -8.56 -18.82
C ALA A 56 18.81 -8.68 -17.72
N ASN A 57 18.56 -8.16 -16.53
CA ASN A 57 19.46 -8.23 -15.37
C ASN A 57 19.01 -9.31 -14.37
N GLY A 58 18.05 -10.15 -14.70
CA GLY A 58 17.50 -11.19 -13.83
C GLY A 58 16.57 -10.66 -12.71
N GLN A 59 16.14 -9.40 -12.77
CA GLN A 59 15.24 -8.81 -11.79
C GLN A 59 13.80 -9.28 -12.05
N LEU A 60 13.14 -9.77 -11.02
CA LEU A 60 11.75 -10.25 -11.11
C LEU A 60 10.80 -9.08 -11.39
N ARG A 61 10.01 -9.24 -12.45
CA ARG A 61 8.90 -8.35 -12.78
C ARG A 61 7.58 -8.96 -12.35
N PHE A 62 6.66 -8.10 -11.98
CA PHE A 62 5.29 -8.51 -11.64
C PHE A 62 4.30 -7.43 -12.07
N ARG A 63 3.08 -7.85 -12.32
CA ARG A 63 1.92 -6.98 -12.48
C ARG A 63 1.15 -6.96 -11.16
N TYR A 64 0.68 -5.82 -10.74
CA TYR A 64 -0.22 -5.69 -9.61
C TYR A 64 -1.56 -5.13 -10.04
N GLU A 65 -2.59 -5.47 -9.28
CA GLU A 65 -3.95 -5.00 -9.49
C GLU A 65 -4.51 -4.49 -8.16
N PHE A 66 -5.23 -3.38 -8.24
CA PHE A 66 -6.01 -2.85 -7.12
C PHE A 66 -7.45 -2.66 -7.57
N LEU A 67 -8.35 -3.46 -7.00
CA LEU A 67 -9.75 -3.52 -7.35
C LEU A 67 -10.52 -2.42 -6.64
N LEU A 68 -11.14 -1.53 -7.40
CA LEU A 68 -12.10 -0.53 -6.95
C LEU A 68 -13.50 -0.89 -7.46
N PRO A 69 -14.58 -0.38 -6.85
CA PRO A 69 -15.91 -0.46 -7.45
C PRO A 69 -15.87 0.14 -8.87
N LEU A 70 -16.29 -0.64 -9.86
CA LEU A 70 -16.38 -0.25 -11.29
C LEU A 70 -15.05 -0.01 -12.01
N HIS A 71 -13.88 -0.17 -11.34
CA HIS A 71 -12.58 0.04 -11.98
C HIS A 71 -11.48 -0.82 -11.33
N THR A 72 -10.52 -1.28 -12.12
CA THR A 72 -9.32 -1.96 -11.61
C THR A 72 -8.07 -1.22 -12.04
N ILE A 73 -7.39 -0.62 -11.10
CA ILE A 73 -6.08 -0.02 -11.35
C ILE A 73 -5.06 -1.12 -11.57
N LYS A 74 -4.33 -1.05 -12.67
CA LYS A 74 -3.26 -2.00 -13.02
C LYS A 74 -1.93 -1.27 -13.09
N GLY A 75 -0.89 -1.92 -12.57
CA GLY A 75 0.45 -1.40 -12.66
C GLY A 75 1.49 -2.52 -12.74
N THR A 76 2.72 -2.13 -12.89
CA THR A 76 3.87 -3.03 -12.96
C THR A 76 4.82 -2.74 -11.82
N GLY A 77 5.50 -3.77 -11.34
CA GLY A 77 6.55 -3.65 -10.36
C GLY A 77 7.79 -4.44 -10.79
N THR A 78 8.94 -4.00 -10.32
CA THR A 78 10.21 -4.70 -10.51
C THR A 78 10.89 -4.81 -9.16
N SER A 79 11.18 -6.04 -8.73
CA SER A 79 12.01 -6.30 -7.56
C SER A 79 13.46 -6.04 -7.92
N LEU A 80 14.09 -5.08 -7.25
CA LEU A 80 15.49 -4.73 -7.48
C LEU A 80 16.46 -5.65 -6.74
N GLY A 81 15.93 -6.70 -6.08
CA GLY A 81 16.68 -7.70 -5.37
C GLY A 81 16.51 -7.65 -3.85
N HIS A 82 17.08 -8.65 -3.23
CA HIS A 82 17.06 -8.84 -1.77
C HIS A 82 18.49 -8.82 -1.25
N ARG A 83 18.69 -8.21 -0.10
CA ARG A 83 19.97 -8.21 0.58
C ARG A 83 19.80 -8.75 1.99
N HIS A 84 20.49 -9.85 2.28
CA HIS A 84 20.66 -10.36 3.63
C HIS A 84 22.02 -9.92 4.17
N ARG A 85 22.06 -9.51 5.42
CA ARG A 85 23.28 -9.09 6.11
C ARG A 85 23.70 -10.16 7.13
N SER A 86 24.97 -10.16 7.50
CA SER A 86 25.51 -11.05 8.51
C SER A 86 24.91 -10.83 9.93
N ASP A 87 24.36 -9.65 10.17
CA ASP A 87 23.64 -9.31 11.42
C ASP A 87 22.16 -9.79 11.42
N GLY A 88 21.76 -10.60 10.44
CA GLY A 88 20.42 -11.13 10.28
C GLY A 88 19.41 -10.15 9.68
N GLN A 89 19.78 -8.90 9.41
CA GLN A 89 18.88 -7.96 8.75
C GLN A 89 18.67 -8.35 7.28
N ALA A 90 17.42 -8.19 6.81
CA ALA A 90 17.09 -8.34 5.40
C ALA A 90 16.44 -7.06 4.85
N THR A 91 16.64 -6.83 3.56
CA THR A 91 16.03 -5.69 2.86
C THR A 91 15.60 -6.13 1.47
N SER A 92 14.36 -5.83 1.11
CA SER A 92 13.80 -5.99 -0.24
C SER A 92 13.49 -4.62 -0.81
N VAL A 93 13.86 -4.39 -2.07
CA VAL A 93 13.69 -3.10 -2.75
C VAL A 93 12.89 -3.30 -4.02
N LEU A 94 11.93 -2.43 -4.28
CA LEU A 94 11.08 -2.51 -5.45
C LEU A 94 10.86 -1.13 -6.09
N LYS A 95 10.63 -1.14 -7.40
CA LYS A 95 10.04 -0.04 -8.17
C LYS A 95 8.64 -0.43 -8.61
N PHE A 96 7.79 0.56 -8.76
CA PHE A 96 6.45 0.36 -9.29
C PHE A 96 6.06 1.52 -10.18
N ASP A 97 5.18 1.24 -11.14
CA ASP A 97 4.64 2.23 -12.05
C ASP A 97 3.23 1.83 -12.53
N THR A 98 2.47 2.82 -12.97
CA THR A 98 1.18 2.61 -13.60
C THR A 98 0.88 3.70 -14.62
N ALA A 99 0.32 3.30 -15.75
CA ALA A 99 -0.18 4.20 -16.77
C ALA A 99 -1.69 4.54 -16.57
N ASP A 100 -2.31 4.00 -15.52
CA ASP A 100 -3.73 4.21 -15.24
C ASP A 100 -3.98 5.65 -14.78
N VAL A 101 -4.77 6.38 -15.55
CA VAL A 101 -5.08 7.80 -15.32
C VAL A 101 -5.91 8.06 -14.08
N LEU A 102 -6.61 7.04 -13.56
CA LEU A 102 -7.39 7.11 -12.32
C LEU A 102 -6.57 6.67 -11.09
N SER A 103 -5.33 6.24 -11.28
CA SER A 103 -4.47 5.92 -10.16
C SER A 103 -4.05 7.18 -9.40
N PRO A 104 -4.23 7.24 -8.08
CA PRO A 104 -3.77 8.36 -7.27
C PRO A 104 -2.24 8.44 -7.15
N ILE A 105 -1.53 7.34 -7.49
CA ILE A 105 -0.07 7.25 -7.49
C ILE A 105 0.43 6.88 -8.89
N GLY A 106 1.55 7.46 -9.29
CA GLY A 106 2.28 7.09 -10.49
C GLY A 106 3.55 6.31 -10.15
N ALA A 107 4.61 6.52 -10.94
CA ALA A 107 5.89 5.89 -10.71
C ALA A 107 6.45 6.16 -9.31
N GLY A 108 6.99 5.11 -8.70
CA GLY A 108 7.55 5.20 -7.36
C GLY A 108 8.53 4.08 -7.06
N ALA A 109 9.11 4.17 -5.87
CA ALA A 109 10.01 3.15 -5.35
C ALA A 109 9.88 3.05 -3.83
N GLY A 110 10.15 1.88 -3.31
CA GLY A 110 10.07 1.60 -1.90
C GLY A 110 10.94 0.43 -1.48
N TYR A 111 10.98 0.22 -0.19
CA TYR A 111 11.70 -0.91 0.40
C TYR A 111 10.93 -1.50 1.57
N TRP A 112 11.19 -2.75 1.84
CA TRP A 112 10.92 -3.39 3.13
C TRP A 112 12.24 -3.72 3.81
N ARG A 113 12.28 -3.47 5.09
CA ARG A 113 13.43 -3.81 5.94
C ARG A 113 12.94 -4.63 7.11
N TYR A 114 13.64 -5.71 7.36
CA TYR A 114 13.41 -6.65 8.43
C TYR A 114 14.60 -6.55 9.38
N VAL A 115 14.37 -6.10 10.60
CA VAL A 115 15.42 -5.89 11.59
C VAL A 115 15.16 -6.82 12.78
N PRO A 116 15.96 -7.88 12.98
CA PRO A 116 15.80 -8.78 14.13
C PRO A 116 15.86 -8.04 15.44
N THR A 117 15.07 -8.51 16.40
CA THR A 117 15.04 -8.08 17.81
C THR A 117 15.08 -9.30 18.72
N ALA A 118 15.19 -9.11 20.04
CA ALA A 118 15.18 -10.21 20.98
C ALA A 118 13.89 -11.05 20.92
N ASP A 119 12.73 -10.40 20.64
CA ASP A 119 11.42 -11.03 20.69
C ASP A 119 10.79 -11.24 19.31
N GLY A 120 11.55 -11.09 18.22
CA GLY A 120 11.04 -11.19 16.85
C GLY A 120 11.75 -10.23 15.90
N LEU A 121 11.02 -9.33 15.27
CA LEU A 121 11.61 -8.36 14.35
C LEU A 121 10.84 -7.03 14.28
N ARG A 122 11.49 -5.97 13.82
CA ARG A 122 10.86 -4.75 13.36
C ARG A 122 10.68 -4.83 11.84
N PHE A 123 9.44 -4.72 11.38
CA PHE A 123 9.10 -4.67 9.97
C PHE A 123 8.87 -3.23 9.55
N ILE A 124 9.65 -2.75 8.59
CA ILE A 124 9.74 -1.33 8.22
C ILE A 124 9.53 -1.19 6.73
N THR A 125 8.75 -0.19 6.32
CA THR A 125 8.70 0.27 4.93
C THR A 125 8.97 1.76 4.84
N GLY A 126 9.63 2.14 3.76
CA GLY A 126 9.70 3.51 3.29
C GLY A 126 9.46 3.52 1.78
N TYR A 127 8.59 4.40 1.30
CA TYR A 127 8.36 4.55 -0.12
C TYR A 127 7.98 5.97 -0.50
N ASN A 128 8.26 6.32 -1.74
CA ASN A 128 7.86 7.58 -2.32
C ASN A 128 7.35 7.34 -3.75
N TYR A 129 6.52 8.24 -4.24
CA TYR A 129 5.90 8.13 -5.54
C TYR A 129 5.63 9.51 -6.15
N GLN A 130 5.43 9.56 -7.45
CA GLN A 130 4.89 10.71 -8.15
C GLN A 130 3.36 10.70 -8.04
N PRO A 131 2.70 11.84 -7.72
CA PRO A 131 1.25 11.90 -7.73
C PRO A 131 0.69 11.53 -9.11
N GLY A 132 -0.29 10.64 -9.13
CA GLY A 132 -1.09 10.34 -10.31
C GLY A 132 -2.24 11.32 -10.51
N MET A 133 -3.28 10.98 -11.31
CA MET A 133 -4.48 11.79 -11.55
C MET A 133 -4.17 13.25 -11.97
N GLY A 134 -3.01 13.53 -12.56
CA GLY A 134 -2.62 14.86 -13.04
C GLY A 134 -2.70 15.96 -11.98
N PHE A 135 -3.30 17.09 -12.31
CA PHE A 135 -3.44 18.25 -11.43
C PHE A 135 -4.22 17.94 -10.14
N LEU A 136 -5.31 17.17 -10.26
CA LEU A 136 -6.14 16.81 -9.09
C LEU A 136 -5.35 15.98 -8.07
N GLY A 137 -4.60 14.98 -8.54
CA GLY A 137 -3.75 14.18 -7.66
C GLY A 137 -2.67 15.00 -6.99
N GLN A 138 -2.03 15.93 -7.72
CA GLN A 138 -1.03 16.84 -7.13
C GLN A 138 -1.63 17.72 -6.02
N ALA A 139 -2.83 18.27 -6.23
CA ALA A 139 -3.51 19.11 -5.25
C ALA A 139 -3.93 18.33 -3.99
N LEU A 140 -4.34 17.08 -4.14
CA LEU A 140 -4.84 16.23 -3.05
C LEU A 140 -3.74 15.42 -2.36
N ASP A 141 -2.54 15.29 -2.96
CA ASP A 141 -1.50 14.37 -2.48
C ASP A 141 -1.14 14.60 -1.00
N ALA A 142 -0.75 15.80 -0.66
CA ALA A 142 -0.25 16.10 0.69
C ALA A 142 -1.32 16.00 1.79
N ARG A 143 -2.58 16.36 1.47
CA ARG A 143 -3.65 16.45 2.45
C ARG A 143 -4.53 15.22 2.56
N LEU A 144 -4.63 14.43 1.49
CA LEU A 144 -5.54 13.29 1.41
C LEU A 144 -4.84 12.00 1.00
N ILE A 145 -4.20 11.96 -0.18
CA ILE A 145 -3.70 10.71 -0.77
C ILE A 145 -2.56 10.13 0.08
N ARG A 146 -1.55 10.93 0.40
CA ARG A 146 -0.39 10.50 1.18
C ARG A 146 -0.75 10.09 2.62
N PRO A 147 -1.57 10.83 3.37
CA PRO A 147 -2.08 10.37 4.66
C PRO A 147 -2.92 9.10 4.59
N ALA A 148 -3.78 8.96 3.57
CA ALA A 148 -4.61 7.77 3.38
C ALA A 148 -3.76 6.52 3.05
N LEU A 149 -2.75 6.66 2.19
CA LEU A 149 -1.79 5.59 1.90
C LEU A 149 -0.98 5.19 3.13
N GLY A 150 -0.50 6.16 3.91
CA GLY A 150 0.19 5.88 5.16
C GLY A 150 -0.69 5.15 6.17
N TRP A 151 -1.96 5.51 6.25
CA TRP A 151 -2.95 4.81 7.09
C TRP A 151 -3.24 3.40 6.55
N ALA A 152 -3.48 3.23 5.26
CA ALA A 152 -3.71 1.93 4.64
C ALA A 152 -2.51 0.99 4.84
N THR A 153 -1.28 1.49 4.67
CA THR A 153 -0.06 0.74 4.94
C THR A 153 0.02 0.31 6.41
N ALA A 154 -0.29 1.20 7.35
CA ALA A 154 -0.24 0.88 8.78
C ALA A 154 -1.30 -0.17 9.18
N ILE A 155 -2.52 -0.10 8.65
CA ILE A 155 -3.53 -1.15 8.85
C ILE A 155 -3.07 -2.47 8.23
N SER A 156 -2.50 -2.46 7.03
CA SER A 156 -1.95 -3.65 6.38
C SER A 156 -0.86 -4.30 7.24
N PHE A 157 0.04 -3.50 7.79
CA PHE A 157 1.12 -4.00 8.66
C PHE A 157 0.59 -4.63 9.95
N ASP A 158 -0.44 -4.05 10.56
CA ASP A 158 -1.04 -4.66 11.75
C ASP A 158 -1.83 -5.95 11.41
N ARG A 159 -2.39 -6.06 10.21
CA ARG A 159 -2.99 -7.32 9.71
C ARG A 159 -1.91 -8.40 9.49
N LEU A 160 -0.77 -8.04 8.89
CA LEU A 160 0.37 -8.94 8.76
C LEU A 160 0.87 -9.41 10.13
N ARG A 161 0.99 -8.47 11.09
CA ARG A 161 1.40 -8.80 12.47
C ARG A 161 0.45 -9.80 13.12
N LEU A 162 -0.85 -9.57 13.05
CA LEU A 162 -1.85 -10.48 13.60
C LEU A 162 -1.76 -11.88 12.96
N TRP A 163 -1.55 -11.93 11.67
CA TRP A 163 -1.38 -13.20 10.95
C TRP A 163 -0.08 -13.91 11.35
N ALA A 164 1.02 -13.18 11.43
CA ALA A 164 2.31 -13.76 11.78
C ALA A 164 2.41 -14.21 13.25
N GLU A 165 1.80 -13.46 14.19
CA GLU A 165 1.89 -13.72 15.63
C GLU A 165 0.89 -14.74 16.16
N SER A 166 -0.31 -14.82 15.58
CA SER A 166 -1.43 -15.58 16.12
C SER A 166 -2.21 -16.38 15.07
N ASP A 167 -1.68 -16.50 13.86
CA ASP A 167 -2.33 -17.17 12.72
C ASP A 167 -3.76 -16.66 12.42
N LEU A 168 -4.09 -15.45 12.90
CA LEU A 168 -5.37 -14.82 12.60
C LEU A 168 -5.39 -14.39 11.13
N GLU A 169 -6.18 -15.09 10.35
CA GLU A 169 -6.31 -14.83 8.91
C GLU A 169 -6.65 -13.36 8.62
N PRO A 170 -6.00 -12.75 7.61
CA PRO A 170 -6.25 -11.35 7.27
C PRO A 170 -7.71 -11.04 6.94
N GLN A 171 -8.47 -12.01 6.43
CA GLN A 171 -9.90 -11.86 6.17
C GLN A 171 -10.69 -11.76 7.47
N ASP A 172 -10.36 -12.56 8.47
CA ASP A 172 -11.04 -12.54 9.77
C ASP A 172 -10.73 -11.25 10.53
N SER A 173 -9.47 -10.83 10.54
CA SER A 173 -9.08 -9.54 11.14
C SER A 173 -9.80 -8.36 10.47
N ARG A 174 -10.01 -8.39 9.15
CA ARG A 174 -10.82 -7.42 8.42
C ARG A 174 -12.29 -7.45 8.87
N ASN A 175 -12.88 -8.63 8.99
CA ASN A 175 -14.27 -8.79 9.43
C ASN A 175 -14.44 -8.26 10.85
N LEU A 176 -13.50 -8.55 11.75
CA LEU A 176 -13.50 -7.99 13.12
C LEU A 176 -13.40 -6.46 13.11
N TRP A 177 -12.61 -5.89 12.20
CA TRP A 177 -12.52 -4.43 12.05
C TRP A 177 -13.87 -3.83 11.62
N PHE A 178 -14.57 -4.44 10.66
CA PHE A 178 -15.91 -4.00 10.25
C PHE A 178 -16.95 -4.14 11.37
N LEU A 179 -16.89 -5.22 12.16
CA LEU A 179 -17.78 -5.42 13.31
C LEU A 179 -17.54 -4.36 14.39
N ASP A 180 -16.27 -4.08 14.76
CA ASP A 180 -15.93 -3.03 15.73
C ASP A 180 -16.37 -1.66 15.23
N ALA A 181 -16.05 -1.32 13.98
CA ALA A 181 -16.45 -0.04 13.37
C ALA A 181 -17.96 0.11 13.28
N GLY A 182 -18.68 -0.95 12.89
CA GLY A 182 -20.14 -0.98 12.82
C GLY A 182 -20.79 -0.80 14.19
N ALA A 183 -20.31 -1.51 15.20
CA ALA A 183 -20.81 -1.39 16.58
C ALA A 183 -20.63 0.04 17.11
N ARG A 184 -19.45 0.65 16.86
CA ARG A 184 -19.18 2.05 17.24
C ARG A 184 -20.06 3.03 16.48
N ALA A 185 -20.27 2.82 15.18
CA ALA A 185 -21.18 3.65 14.38
C ALA A 185 -22.62 3.59 14.91
N ILE A 186 -23.13 2.40 15.22
CA ILE A 186 -24.46 2.22 15.81
C ILE A 186 -24.56 2.92 17.17
N GLY A 187 -23.55 2.76 18.04
CA GLY A 187 -23.50 3.43 19.33
C GLY A 187 -23.52 4.95 19.20
N MET A 188 -22.73 5.52 18.28
CA MET A 188 -22.70 6.96 18.04
C MET A 188 -24.02 7.49 17.46
N VAL A 189 -24.64 6.77 16.52
CA VAL A 189 -25.95 7.13 15.96
C VAL A 189 -27.03 7.06 17.03
N GLY A 190 -27.00 6.04 17.90
CA GLY A 190 -27.91 5.91 19.06
C GLY A 190 -27.75 7.09 20.02
N ALA A 191 -26.51 7.43 20.39
CA ALA A 191 -26.23 8.58 21.25
C ALA A 191 -26.72 9.90 20.63
N ALA A 192 -26.41 10.14 19.35
CA ALA A 192 -26.88 11.32 18.63
C ALA A 192 -28.42 11.41 18.57
N SER A 193 -29.10 10.27 18.38
CA SER A 193 -30.55 10.19 18.35
C SER A 193 -31.16 10.53 19.70
N LEU A 194 -30.58 10.04 20.81
CA LEU A 194 -31.02 10.40 22.17
C LEU A 194 -30.88 11.89 22.43
N LEU A 195 -29.70 12.45 22.12
CA LEU A 195 -29.45 13.88 22.30
C LEU A 195 -30.36 14.75 21.44
N ARG A 196 -30.61 14.35 20.18
CA ARG A 196 -31.57 15.07 19.32
C ARG A 196 -32.98 15.10 19.90
N ARG A 197 -33.46 13.99 20.51
CA ARG A 197 -34.79 13.93 21.17
C ARG A 197 -34.92 14.90 22.31
N VAL A 198 -33.85 15.17 23.08
CA VAL A 198 -33.86 16.18 24.16
C VAL A 198 -34.21 17.57 23.64
N PHE A 199 -33.75 17.92 22.44
CA PHE A 199 -34.06 19.24 21.86
C PHE A 199 -35.40 19.32 21.15
N SER A 200 -35.98 18.19 20.70
CA SER A 200 -37.18 18.18 19.87
C SER A 200 -38.46 17.91 20.66
N GLN A 201 -38.37 17.36 21.86
CA GLN A 201 -39.57 16.97 22.65
C GLN A 201 -39.87 17.94 23.82
N ARG A 202 -41.14 18.22 24.05
CA ARG A 202 -41.63 18.93 25.25
C ARG A 202 -41.72 17.97 26.43
N THR A 203 -40.61 17.49 26.92
CA THR A 203 -40.53 16.58 28.08
C THR A 203 -40.12 17.35 29.35
N THR A 204 -40.34 16.72 30.50
CA THR A 204 -39.93 17.31 31.80
C THR A 204 -38.42 17.50 31.89
N THR A 205 -37.96 18.46 32.68
CA THR A 205 -36.54 18.77 32.87
C THR A 205 -35.73 17.54 33.32
N GLY A 206 -36.30 16.72 34.23
CA GLY A 206 -35.65 15.50 34.70
C GLY A 206 -35.49 14.47 33.60
N ALA A 207 -36.49 14.25 32.74
CA ALA A 207 -36.39 13.32 31.61
C ALA A 207 -35.34 13.81 30.58
N LYS A 208 -35.24 15.11 30.33
CA LYS A 208 -34.20 15.71 29.48
C LYS A 208 -32.82 15.45 30.06
N ALA A 209 -32.62 15.68 31.34
CA ALA A 209 -31.34 15.44 32.01
C ALA A 209 -30.91 13.96 31.92
N GLY A 210 -31.88 13.04 32.17
CA GLY A 210 -31.63 11.60 32.06
C GLY A 210 -31.24 11.16 30.64
N MET A 211 -31.99 11.63 29.61
CA MET A 211 -31.65 11.30 28.20
C MET A 211 -30.31 11.90 27.77
N THR A 212 -29.98 13.10 28.22
CA THR A 212 -28.66 13.72 27.95
C THR A 212 -27.54 12.92 28.58
N ALA A 213 -27.69 12.57 29.87
CA ALA A 213 -26.68 11.76 30.56
C ALA A 213 -26.50 10.39 29.89
N LEU A 214 -27.55 9.72 29.52
CA LEU A 214 -27.49 8.44 28.82
C LEU A 214 -26.80 8.58 27.42
N GLY A 215 -27.23 9.57 26.64
CA GLY A 215 -26.64 9.81 25.32
C GLY A 215 -25.12 10.12 25.40
N MET A 216 -24.71 10.96 26.37
CA MET A 216 -23.31 11.25 26.60
C MET A 216 -22.53 10.02 27.10
N SER A 217 -23.10 9.21 28.00
CA SER A 217 -22.48 7.98 28.49
C SER A 217 -22.28 6.96 27.37
N VAL A 218 -23.27 6.76 26.49
CA VAL A 218 -23.16 5.89 25.31
C VAL A 218 -22.11 6.41 24.36
N ALA A 219 -22.06 7.71 24.07
CA ALA A 219 -21.05 8.30 23.21
C ALA A 219 -19.65 8.12 23.79
N LEU A 220 -19.47 8.41 25.08
CA LEU A 220 -18.20 8.24 25.78
C LEU A 220 -17.74 6.77 25.80
N ALA A 221 -18.62 5.84 26.13
CA ALA A 221 -18.32 4.41 26.11
C ALA A 221 -17.92 3.96 24.70
N THR A 222 -18.67 4.35 23.68
CA THR A 222 -18.39 4.00 22.28
C THR A 222 -17.02 4.53 21.81
N TRP A 223 -16.65 5.72 22.29
CA TRP A 223 -15.36 6.34 21.93
C TRP A 223 -14.20 5.78 22.76
N ALA A 224 -14.40 5.62 24.08
CA ALA A 224 -13.32 5.31 25.03
C ALA A 224 -13.04 3.81 25.20
N LEU A 225 -14.01 2.91 24.92
CA LEU A 225 -13.81 1.48 25.02
C LEU A 225 -12.62 1.02 24.15
N PRO A 226 -11.65 0.31 24.74
CA PRO A 226 -10.50 -0.18 23.97
C PRO A 226 -10.94 -1.17 22.91
N THR A 227 -10.36 -1.05 21.73
CA THR A 227 -10.55 -2.01 20.65
C THR A 227 -9.87 -3.33 21.00
N HIS A 228 -10.54 -4.46 20.74
CA HIS A 228 -9.96 -5.78 20.98
C HIS A 228 -8.61 -5.96 20.29
N SER A 229 -7.70 -6.74 20.88
CA SER A 229 -6.34 -6.95 20.37
C SER A 229 -6.30 -7.52 18.95
N SER A 230 -7.27 -8.33 18.57
CA SER A 230 -7.41 -8.95 17.24
C SER A 230 -7.98 -8.02 16.15
N VAL A 231 -8.42 -6.81 16.51
CA VAL A 231 -8.88 -5.81 15.54
C VAL A 231 -7.69 -5.00 15.06
N PRO A 232 -7.39 -4.96 13.74
CA PRO A 232 -6.24 -4.23 13.23
C PRO A 232 -6.38 -2.72 13.41
N ARG A 233 -5.29 -2.04 13.80
CA ARG A 233 -5.25 -0.60 14.08
C ARG A 233 -3.98 0.04 13.55
N ALA A 234 -4.13 1.11 12.76
CA ALA A 234 -3.00 1.91 12.29
C ALA A 234 -2.17 2.55 13.43
N GLY A 235 -2.82 2.80 14.58
CA GLY A 235 -2.14 3.39 15.76
C GLY A 235 -1.12 2.49 16.44
N ARG A 236 -1.03 1.21 16.08
CA ARG A 236 0.04 0.30 16.57
C ARG A 236 1.34 0.44 15.78
N CYS A 237 1.30 1.13 14.65
CA CYS A 237 2.46 1.39 13.81
C CYS A 237 3.03 2.79 14.09
N LEU A 238 4.36 2.90 14.06
CA LEU A 238 5.02 4.19 13.92
C LEU A 238 4.91 4.66 12.46
N ARG A 239 4.49 5.89 12.26
CA ARG A 239 4.39 6.53 10.93
C ARG A 239 5.43 7.64 10.73
N THR A 240 6.33 7.77 11.68
CA THR A 240 7.51 8.62 11.62
C THR A 240 8.69 7.80 12.11
N ALA A 241 9.80 7.87 11.42
CA ALA A 241 11.01 7.15 11.81
C ALA A 241 11.50 7.65 13.18
N PRO A 242 11.80 6.74 14.12
CA PRO A 242 12.24 7.12 15.46
C PRO A 242 13.63 7.75 15.47
N ASP A 243 14.45 7.45 14.47
CA ASP A 243 15.83 7.92 14.36
C ASP A 243 16.28 8.03 12.89
N ALA A 244 17.41 8.71 12.66
CA ALA A 244 17.98 8.91 11.33
C ALA A 244 18.42 7.61 10.64
N ARG A 245 18.77 6.56 11.39
CA ARG A 245 19.15 5.24 10.85
C ARG A 245 17.94 4.53 10.28
N SER A 246 16.83 4.54 11.02
CA SER A 246 15.55 3.97 10.58
C SER A 246 14.98 4.72 9.38
N ALA A 247 15.13 6.05 9.33
CA ALA A 247 14.68 6.89 8.22
C ALA A 247 15.49 6.69 6.92
N ARG A 248 16.72 6.15 7.00
CA ARG A 248 17.63 6.06 5.85
C ARG A 248 17.13 5.01 4.85
N ALA A 249 16.86 5.45 3.62
CA ALA A 249 16.56 4.53 2.52
C ALA A 249 17.78 3.63 2.20
N PRO A 250 17.56 2.42 1.65
CA PRO A 250 18.64 1.59 1.11
C PRO A 250 19.43 2.32 0.02
N SER A 251 20.74 2.06 -0.08
CA SER A 251 21.60 2.67 -1.11
C SER A 251 21.12 2.40 -2.54
N ALA A 252 20.53 1.22 -2.78
CA ALA A 252 19.93 0.88 -4.07
C ALA A 252 18.81 1.84 -4.51
N LEU A 253 18.18 2.59 -3.59
CA LEU A 253 17.21 3.63 -3.92
C LEU A 253 17.85 5.02 -4.07
N ALA A 254 19.01 5.26 -3.48
CA ALA A 254 19.73 6.53 -3.64
C ALA A 254 20.22 6.74 -5.07
N ASP A 255 20.53 5.65 -5.79
CA ASP A 255 21.01 5.66 -7.16
C ASP A 255 19.88 5.63 -8.21
N LEU A 256 18.62 5.50 -7.77
CA LEU A 256 17.46 5.53 -8.65
C LEU A 256 17.18 6.98 -9.09
N LYS A 257 17.78 7.38 -10.23
CA LYS A 257 17.28 8.54 -10.98
C LYS A 257 15.78 8.37 -11.18
N ALA A 258 15.03 9.48 -11.03
CA ALA A 258 13.58 9.49 -11.27
C ALA A 258 13.26 8.68 -12.55
N PRO A 259 12.25 7.76 -12.51
CA PRO A 259 11.94 6.95 -13.67
C PRO A 259 11.75 7.87 -14.89
N ARG A 260 12.42 7.57 -16.00
CA ARG A 260 12.14 8.24 -17.27
C ARG A 260 10.70 7.86 -17.62
N GLN A 261 9.82 8.83 -17.80
CA GLN A 261 8.57 8.58 -18.51
C GLN A 261 8.95 7.92 -19.84
N HIS A 262 8.42 6.75 -20.10
CA HIS A 262 8.38 6.22 -21.44
C HIS A 262 7.54 7.20 -22.27
N ASP A 263 8.21 8.09 -22.99
CA ASP A 263 7.63 8.78 -24.11
C ASP A 263 7.23 7.66 -25.09
N GLY A 264 5.94 7.62 -25.47
CA GLY A 264 5.32 6.53 -26.21
C GLY A 264 5.76 6.43 -27.69
N GLU A 265 7.05 6.24 -27.96
CA GLU A 265 7.61 6.04 -29.31
C GLU A 265 8.04 4.58 -29.59
N GLY A 266 7.52 3.60 -28.83
CA GLY A 266 7.82 2.17 -29.04
C GLY A 266 6.76 1.39 -29.84
N GLY A 267 5.67 2.01 -30.27
CA GLY A 267 4.58 1.32 -30.98
C GLY A 267 4.80 1.08 -32.48
N GLU A 268 5.59 1.91 -33.13
CA GLU A 268 5.76 1.85 -34.60
C GLU A 268 6.95 1.02 -35.08
N ALA A 269 8.00 0.88 -34.28
CA ALA A 269 9.19 0.15 -34.69
C ALA A 269 9.05 -1.39 -34.68
N VAL A 270 8.06 -1.94 -33.96
CA VAL A 270 7.83 -3.40 -33.90
C VAL A 270 6.97 -3.89 -35.07
N ALA A 271 6.02 -3.07 -35.54
CA ALA A 271 5.17 -3.41 -36.71
C ALA A 271 6.00 -3.48 -38.00
N THR A 272 6.92 -2.53 -38.20
CA THR A 272 7.74 -2.48 -39.46
C THR A 272 8.79 -3.61 -39.52
N ARG A 273 9.21 -4.18 -38.38
CA ARG A 273 10.18 -5.29 -38.37
C ARG A 273 9.51 -6.65 -38.62
N ALA A 274 8.22 -6.81 -38.28
CA ALA A 274 7.45 -8.01 -38.57
C ALA A 274 7.09 -8.12 -40.08
N GLU A 275 6.75 -7.02 -40.73
CA GLU A 275 6.46 -7.01 -42.17
C GLU A 275 7.71 -7.27 -43.04
N ASN A 276 8.89 -6.81 -42.64
CA ASN A 276 10.14 -7.06 -43.37
C ASN A 276 10.68 -8.49 -43.20
N GLN A 277 10.32 -9.21 -42.13
CA GLN A 277 10.70 -10.63 -41.99
C GLN A 277 9.78 -11.57 -42.81
N THR A 278 8.53 -11.21 -43.02
CA THR A 278 7.60 -12.01 -43.85
C THR A 278 7.89 -11.86 -45.35
N ALA A 279 8.40 -10.71 -45.80
CA ALA A 279 8.79 -10.50 -47.19
C ALA A 279 10.10 -11.21 -47.60
N ALA A 280 10.99 -11.51 -46.65
CA ALA A 280 12.27 -12.18 -46.94
C ALA A 280 12.18 -13.71 -47.00
N SER A 281 11.06 -14.31 -46.56
CA SER A 281 10.86 -15.78 -46.53
C SER A 281 10.21 -16.37 -47.78
N ILE A 282 9.81 -15.53 -48.76
CA ILE A 282 9.08 -16.00 -49.96
C ILE A 282 9.98 -16.14 -51.21
N THR A 283 11.28 -15.79 -51.11
CA THR A 283 12.15 -15.73 -52.29
C THR A 283 13.31 -16.74 -52.30
N SER A 284 13.19 -17.90 -51.65
CA SER A 284 14.22 -18.97 -51.75
C SER A 284 13.59 -20.35 -51.86
N GLU A 285 13.03 -20.64 -53.06
CA GLU A 285 12.82 -22.00 -53.51
C GLU A 285 13.90 -22.33 -54.53
N PRO A 286 14.79 -23.35 -54.30
CA PRO A 286 15.69 -23.82 -55.32
C PRO A 286 15.03 -24.90 -56.13
N ALA A 287 14.94 -24.63 -57.45
CA ALA A 287 14.63 -25.66 -58.44
C ALA A 287 15.76 -26.69 -58.52
N GLY A 288 15.39 -27.95 -58.62
CA GLY A 288 16.19 -28.81 -59.43
C GLY A 288 16.65 -30.16 -58.87
N LYS A 289 16.04 -31.16 -59.44
CA LYS A 289 16.64 -32.36 -60.08
C LYS A 289 16.84 -33.63 -59.29
N TYR A 290 16.14 -34.57 -59.87
CA TYR A 290 16.22 -36.06 -59.92
C TYR A 290 15.64 -36.81 -58.73
#